data_f3ee20a8db15387a87995251286e342f
#
_entry.id   f3ee20a8db15387a87995251286e342f
#
_cell.length_a   1.000
_cell.length_b   1.000
_cell.length_c   1.000
_cell.angle_alpha   90.00
_cell.angle_beta   90.00
_cell.angle_gamma   90.00
#
_symmetry.space_group_name_H-M   'P 1'
#
loop_
_entity.id
_entity.type
_entity.pdbx_description
1 polymer ?
#
loop_
_entity_poly.entity_id
_entity_poly.type
_entity_poly.pdbx_seq_one_letter_code
_entity_poly.pdbx_strand_id
1 'polypeptide(L)'
;MTLDRKVWRIKVVESRSINRYICDKYGSQGNKGLYGTNPLEKASIDQWIEAEGQSFNPPSSVLVFQLAFAPRMKLKQDENLIRQNEEKLKKVLDVYEKRLGDSQYLAGDEFTLADLSHLPNIQYLVNGTDRAELFTSRENVGRWWGDISNRESWKKFSFPQTPLVGLLCCCRRLATPSPTG
;
A
#
# COMPACT_ATOMS: atom_id res chain seq x y z
N MET A 1 2.16 -11.78 48.35
CA MET A 1 2.30 -12.59 47.11
C MET A 1 2.13 -11.66 45.93
N THR A 2 3.22 -11.05 45.49
CA THR A 2 3.24 -10.06 44.40
C THR A 2 3.39 -10.82 43.09
N LEU A 3 2.31 -10.86 42.32
CA LEU A 3 2.35 -11.34 40.94
C LEU A 3 3.11 -10.33 40.07
N ASP A 4 4.35 -10.65 39.79
CA ASP A 4 5.18 -9.93 38.84
C ASP A 4 4.57 -10.10 37.44
N ARG A 5 3.80 -9.10 37.00
CA ARG A 5 3.31 -9.05 35.64
C ARG A 5 4.47 -8.69 34.74
N LYS A 6 5.16 -9.69 34.18
CA LYS A 6 5.99 -9.50 33.00
C LYS A 6 5.10 -8.95 31.89
N VAL A 7 5.08 -7.63 31.75
CA VAL A 7 4.43 -6.96 30.62
C VAL A 7 5.28 -7.29 29.40
N TRP A 8 4.84 -8.27 28.63
CA TRP A 8 5.41 -8.54 27.33
C TRP A 8 5.18 -7.29 26.46
N ARG A 9 6.24 -6.56 26.18
CA ARG A 9 6.17 -5.47 25.20
C ARG A 9 6.06 -6.09 23.81
N ILE A 10 4.83 -6.36 23.38
CA ILE A 10 4.55 -6.81 22.03
C ILE A 10 4.86 -5.65 21.09
N LYS A 11 5.79 -5.86 20.16
CA LYS A 11 6.14 -4.91 19.13
C LYS A 11 5.43 -5.33 17.85
N VAL A 12 4.48 -4.51 17.38
CA VAL A 12 3.81 -4.73 16.10
C VAL A 12 4.66 -4.06 15.02
N VAL A 13 5.02 -4.81 14.00
CA VAL A 13 5.74 -4.36 12.81
C VAL A 13 4.89 -4.72 11.59
N GLU A 14 5.26 -4.25 10.40
CA GLU A 14 4.52 -4.37 9.16
C GLU A 14 3.27 -3.47 9.10
N SER A 15 3.22 -2.61 8.08
CA SER A 15 2.18 -1.60 7.92
C SER A 15 0.77 -2.20 7.91
N ARG A 16 0.58 -3.34 7.26
CA ARG A 16 -0.71 -4.05 7.18
C ARG A 16 -1.17 -4.53 8.56
N SER A 17 -0.27 -5.08 9.36
CA SER A 17 -0.56 -5.50 10.74
C SER A 17 -0.84 -4.31 11.66
N ILE A 18 -0.09 -3.22 11.49
CA ILE A 18 -0.30 -1.98 12.24
C ILE A 18 -1.68 -1.39 11.91
N ASN A 19 -2.08 -1.36 10.64
CA ASN A 19 -3.37 -0.85 10.21
C ASN A 19 -4.52 -1.66 10.79
N ARG A 20 -4.46 -3.00 10.75
CA ARG A 20 -5.45 -3.88 11.40
C ARG A 20 -5.57 -3.59 12.90
N TYR A 21 -4.44 -3.51 13.60
CA TYR A 21 -4.41 -3.20 15.03
C TYR A 21 -5.04 -1.84 15.34
N ILE A 22 -4.74 -0.81 14.55
CA ILE A 22 -5.32 0.53 14.72
C ILE A 22 -6.84 0.49 14.53
N CYS A 23 -7.33 -0.19 13.50
CA CYS A 23 -8.76 -0.32 13.23
C CYS A 23 -9.49 -1.06 14.34
N ASP A 24 -8.94 -2.16 14.87
CA ASP A 24 -9.54 -2.88 15.98
C ASP A 24 -9.52 -2.06 17.28
N LYS A 25 -8.42 -1.39 17.57
CA LYS A 25 -8.27 -0.62 18.82
C LYS A 25 -9.06 0.68 18.83
N TYR A 26 -9.14 1.37 17.70
CA TYR A 26 -9.72 2.72 17.60
C TYR A 26 -10.96 2.78 16.69
N GLY A 27 -11.54 1.64 16.34
CA GLY A 27 -12.69 1.58 15.41
C GLY A 27 -13.91 2.39 15.86
N SER A 28 -14.08 2.59 17.18
CA SER A 28 -15.16 3.44 17.73
C SER A 28 -14.93 4.94 17.52
N GLN A 29 -13.69 5.37 17.23
CA GLN A 29 -13.29 6.77 17.06
C GLN A 29 -13.20 7.19 15.61
N GLY A 30 -13.33 6.24 14.65
CA GLY A 30 -13.19 6.46 13.22
C GLY A 30 -14.26 5.74 12.40
N ASN A 31 -13.90 5.33 11.17
CA ASN A 31 -14.76 4.51 10.34
C ASN A 31 -14.78 3.06 10.84
N LYS A 32 -15.91 2.65 11.43
CA LYS A 32 -16.10 1.30 12.00
C LYS A 32 -16.03 0.20 10.94
N GLY A 33 -16.38 0.51 9.69
CA GLY A 33 -16.37 -0.44 8.57
C GLY A 33 -15.01 -0.63 7.91
N LEU A 34 -14.00 0.18 8.26
CA LEU A 34 -12.71 0.18 7.55
C LEU A 34 -12.00 -1.20 7.56
N TYR A 35 -12.19 -1.99 8.61
CA TYR A 35 -11.69 -3.37 8.71
C TYR A 35 -12.82 -4.38 8.88
N GLY A 36 -14.05 -4.02 8.49
CA GLY A 36 -15.22 -4.88 8.61
C GLY A 36 -15.79 -4.98 10.03
N THR A 37 -17.06 -5.27 10.10
CA THR A 37 -17.84 -5.32 11.36
C THR A 37 -18.11 -6.76 11.82
N ASN A 38 -17.95 -7.73 10.94
CA ASN A 38 -18.17 -9.15 11.22
C ASN A 38 -17.04 -10.02 10.61
N PRO A 39 -16.94 -11.30 11.00
CA PRO A 39 -15.85 -12.18 10.53
C PRO A 39 -15.78 -12.36 9.02
N LEU A 40 -16.90 -12.38 8.30
CA LEU A 40 -16.94 -12.59 6.87
C LEU A 40 -16.40 -11.36 6.13
N GLU A 41 -16.80 -10.16 6.54
CA GLU A 41 -16.26 -8.91 6.02
C GLU A 41 -14.74 -8.81 6.25
N LYS A 42 -14.30 -9.12 7.48
CA LYS A 42 -12.86 -9.15 7.81
C LYS A 42 -12.09 -10.13 6.92
N ALA A 43 -12.62 -11.33 6.72
CA ALA A 43 -11.99 -12.32 5.86
C ALA A 43 -11.89 -11.84 4.39
N SER A 44 -12.94 -11.21 3.87
CA SER A 44 -12.92 -10.60 2.53
C SER A 44 -11.86 -9.50 2.42
N ILE A 45 -11.78 -8.62 3.42
CA ILE A 45 -10.79 -7.54 3.45
C ILE A 45 -9.37 -8.11 3.55
N ASP A 46 -9.15 -9.11 4.41
CA ASP A 46 -7.85 -9.76 4.57
C ASP A 46 -7.40 -10.45 3.28
N GLN A 47 -8.30 -11.10 2.57
CA GLN A 47 -8.00 -11.71 1.26
C GLN A 47 -7.39 -10.67 0.30
N TRP A 48 -7.96 -9.47 0.22
CA TRP A 48 -7.45 -8.42 -0.67
C TRP A 48 -6.19 -7.73 -0.14
N ILE A 49 -6.02 -7.63 1.17
CA ILE A 49 -4.76 -7.16 1.77
C ILE A 49 -3.62 -8.14 1.47
N GLU A 50 -3.88 -9.44 1.55
CA GLU A 50 -2.88 -10.47 1.19
C GLU A 50 -2.59 -10.48 -0.32
N ALA A 51 -3.61 -10.34 -1.17
CA ALA A 51 -3.43 -10.20 -2.62
C ALA A 51 -2.59 -8.95 -2.96
N GLU A 52 -2.83 -7.83 -2.28
CA GLU A 52 -1.99 -6.63 -2.40
C GLU A 52 -0.55 -6.94 -2.01
N GLY A 53 -0.34 -7.54 -0.84
CA GLY A 53 0.99 -7.83 -0.31
C GLY A 53 1.82 -8.77 -1.18
N GLN A 54 1.18 -9.78 -1.77
CA GLN A 54 1.86 -10.83 -2.52
C GLN A 54 1.94 -10.57 -4.03
N SER A 55 0.97 -9.86 -4.60
CA SER A 55 0.87 -9.71 -6.05
C SER A 55 1.07 -8.28 -6.52
N PHE A 56 0.46 -7.27 -5.85
CA PHE A 56 0.54 -5.88 -6.26
C PHE A 56 1.80 -5.18 -5.72
N ASN A 57 2.08 -5.34 -4.42
CA ASN A 57 3.17 -4.62 -3.77
C ASN A 57 4.56 -4.94 -4.35
N PRO A 58 4.94 -6.21 -4.65
CA PRO A 58 6.27 -6.49 -5.18
C PRO A 58 6.59 -5.74 -6.48
N PRO A 59 5.79 -5.84 -7.55
CA PRO A 59 6.09 -5.11 -8.78
C PRO A 59 5.94 -3.60 -8.64
N SER A 60 4.92 -3.11 -7.92
CA SER A 60 4.70 -1.68 -7.76
C SER A 60 5.81 -1.00 -6.96
N SER A 61 6.32 -1.63 -5.89
CA SER A 61 7.43 -1.10 -5.09
C SER A 61 8.73 -1.00 -5.88
N VAL A 62 9.02 -1.98 -6.73
CA VAL A 62 10.19 -1.94 -7.63
C VAL A 62 10.05 -0.77 -8.61
N LEU A 63 8.87 -0.60 -9.21
CA LEU A 63 8.61 0.52 -10.13
C LEU A 63 8.71 1.87 -9.44
N VAL A 64 8.14 2.01 -8.25
CA VAL A 64 8.27 3.24 -7.44
C VAL A 64 9.74 3.53 -7.15
N PHE A 65 10.52 2.53 -6.75
CA PHE A 65 11.95 2.74 -6.50
C PHE A 65 12.68 3.17 -7.78
N GLN A 66 12.54 2.42 -8.86
CA GLN A 66 13.25 2.66 -10.10
C GLN A 66 12.86 3.99 -10.76
N LEU A 67 11.58 4.33 -10.78
CA LEU A 67 11.08 5.48 -11.54
C LEU A 67 11.03 6.77 -10.70
N ALA A 68 10.69 6.68 -9.41
CA ALA A 68 10.54 7.86 -8.56
C ALA A 68 11.76 8.14 -7.67
N PHE A 69 12.39 7.11 -7.09
CA PHE A 69 13.47 7.32 -6.11
C PHE A 69 14.87 7.25 -6.74
N ALA A 70 15.16 6.27 -7.59
CA ALA A 70 16.49 6.10 -8.18
C ALA A 70 17.00 7.37 -8.89
N PRO A 71 16.20 8.07 -9.72
CA PRO A 71 16.64 9.33 -10.34
C PRO A 71 16.96 10.43 -9.31
N ARG A 72 16.15 10.54 -8.25
CA ARG A 72 16.39 11.52 -7.18
C ARG A 72 17.65 11.23 -6.39
N MET A 73 18.01 9.95 -6.28
CA MET A 73 19.25 9.48 -5.63
C MET A 73 20.43 9.45 -6.60
N LYS A 74 20.25 9.89 -7.85
CA LYS A 74 21.26 9.83 -8.92
C LYS A 74 21.75 8.40 -9.21
N LEU A 75 20.89 7.41 -9.01
CA LEU A 75 21.15 6.01 -9.34
C LEU A 75 20.69 5.72 -10.77
N LYS A 76 21.42 4.82 -11.43
CA LYS A 76 21.03 4.36 -12.76
C LYS A 76 19.79 3.48 -12.67
N GLN A 77 18.81 3.74 -13.51
CA GLN A 77 17.63 2.91 -13.65
C GLN A 77 17.94 1.62 -14.42
N ASP A 78 17.30 0.53 -14.04
CA ASP A 78 17.37 -0.75 -14.74
C ASP A 78 16.09 -0.92 -15.60
N GLU A 79 16.24 -0.64 -16.91
CA GLU A 79 15.15 -0.72 -17.88
C GLU A 79 14.55 -2.13 -18.03
N ASN A 80 15.36 -3.18 -17.86
CA ASN A 80 14.87 -4.56 -17.92
C ASN A 80 14.00 -4.87 -16.69
N LEU A 81 14.45 -4.43 -15.53
CA LEU A 81 13.72 -4.60 -14.27
C LEU A 81 12.39 -3.81 -14.30
N ILE A 82 12.41 -2.59 -14.83
CA ILE A 82 11.20 -1.76 -15.02
C ILE A 82 10.21 -2.51 -15.90
N ARG A 83 10.61 -2.90 -17.11
CA ARG A 83 9.72 -3.60 -18.06
C ARG A 83 9.12 -4.88 -17.48
N GLN A 84 9.93 -5.72 -16.83
CA GLN A 84 9.44 -6.95 -16.19
C GLN A 84 8.38 -6.69 -15.12
N ASN A 85 8.56 -5.64 -14.32
CA ASN A 85 7.63 -5.32 -13.26
C ASN A 85 6.38 -4.59 -13.77
N GLU A 86 6.49 -3.79 -14.84
CA GLU A 86 5.31 -3.27 -15.53
C GLU A 86 4.42 -4.40 -16.06
N GLU A 87 4.99 -5.42 -16.70
CA GLU A 87 4.21 -6.57 -17.20
C GLU A 87 3.55 -7.37 -16.06
N LYS A 88 4.25 -7.53 -14.93
CA LYS A 88 3.64 -8.17 -13.74
C LYS A 88 2.50 -7.33 -13.20
N LEU A 89 2.69 -6.02 -13.06
CA LEU A 89 1.68 -5.10 -12.55
C LEU A 89 0.46 -5.03 -13.46
N LYS A 90 0.63 -4.99 -14.77
CA LYS A 90 -0.47 -5.04 -15.75
C LYS A 90 -1.37 -6.25 -15.53
N LYS A 91 -0.80 -7.44 -15.33
CA LYS A 91 -1.58 -8.66 -15.06
C LYS A 91 -2.39 -8.57 -13.78
N VAL A 92 -1.83 -7.96 -12.74
CA VAL A 92 -2.57 -7.72 -11.47
C VAL A 92 -3.71 -6.74 -11.70
N LEU A 93 -3.45 -5.66 -12.42
CA LEU A 93 -4.46 -4.64 -12.74
C LEU A 93 -5.58 -5.19 -13.64
N ASP A 94 -5.30 -6.17 -14.51
CA ASP A 94 -6.32 -6.85 -15.30
C ASP A 94 -7.27 -7.70 -14.43
N VAL A 95 -6.77 -8.27 -13.34
CA VAL A 95 -7.60 -8.95 -12.33
C VAL A 95 -8.44 -7.93 -11.56
N TYR A 96 -7.84 -6.79 -11.18
CA TYR A 96 -8.55 -5.71 -10.48
C TYR A 96 -9.64 -5.09 -11.35
N GLU A 97 -9.38 -4.90 -12.65
CA GLU A 97 -10.36 -4.37 -13.60
C GLU A 97 -11.64 -5.22 -13.61
N LYS A 98 -11.51 -6.55 -13.66
CA LYS A 98 -12.64 -7.48 -13.60
C LYS A 98 -13.35 -7.38 -12.25
N ARG A 99 -12.60 -7.41 -11.14
CA ARG A 99 -13.16 -7.35 -9.80
C ARG A 99 -13.94 -6.06 -9.57
N LEU A 100 -13.38 -4.94 -9.98
CA LEU A 100 -13.98 -3.62 -9.83
C LEU A 100 -15.12 -3.34 -10.82
N GLY A 101 -15.30 -4.19 -11.83
CA GLY A 101 -16.50 -4.24 -12.65
C GLY A 101 -17.71 -4.81 -11.90
N ASP A 102 -17.47 -5.72 -10.93
CA ASP A 102 -18.51 -6.37 -10.14
C ASP A 102 -18.79 -5.65 -8.80
N SER A 103 -17.91 -4.72 -8.36
CA SER A 103 -18.03 -4.03 -7.08
C SER A 103 -17.37 -2.65 -7.12
N GLN A 104 -17.76 -1.78 -6.20
CA GLN A 104 -17.21 -0.43 -6.15
C GLN A 104 -15.76 -0.40 -5.67
N TYR A 105 -15.42 -1.25 -4.70
CA TYR A 105 -14.08 -1.40 -4.11
C TYR A 105 -13.64 -2.86 -4.12
N LEU A 106 -12.38 -3.12 -3.79
CA LEU A 106 -11.79 -4.46 -3.87
C LEU A 106 -12.49 -5.47 -2.96
N ALA A 107 -12.82 -5.11 -1.72
CA ALA A 107 -13.47 -6.02 -0.78
C ALA A 107 -15.01 -6.01 -0.85
N GLY A 108 -15.63 -5.10 -1.62
CA GLY A 108 -17.08 -4.95 -1.77
C GLY A 108 -17.47 -3.53 -2.15
N ASP A 109 -18.60 -3.04 -1.59
CA ASP A 109 -19.16 -1.74 -1.96
C ASP A 109 -18.70 -0.59 -1.05
N GLU A 110 -17.89 -0.89 -0.03
CA GLU A 110 -17.37 0.09 0.91
C GLU A 110 -15.85 0.18 0.85
N PHE A 111 -15.30 1.40 1.03
CA PHE A 111 -13.87 1.62 1.16
C PHE A 111 -13.31 0.98 2.43
N THR A 112 -12.29 0.16 2.30
CA THR A 112 -11.69 -0.62 3.38
C THR A 112 -10.17 -0.53 3.44
N LEU A 113 -9.55 -1.26 4.39
CA LEU A 113 -8.09 -1.43 4.46
C LEU A 113 -7.51 -2.07 3.19
N ALA A 114 -8.30 -2.87 2.47
CA ALA A 114 -7.90 -3.45 1.19
C ALA A 114 -7.52 -2.35 0.19
N ASP A 115 -8.34 -1.31 0.08
CA ASP A 115 -8.13 -0.19 -0.84
C ASP A 115 -7.04 0.76 -0.31
N LEU A 116 -7.07 1.03 1.00
CA LEU A 116 -6.10 1.92 1.65
C LEU A 116 -4.66 1.47 1.45
N SER A 117 -4.40 0.17 1.45
CA SER A 117 -3.05 -0.39 1.29
C SER A 117 -2.41 -0.06 -0.05
N HIS A 118 -3.19 0.21 -1.09
CA HIS A 118 -2.71 0.52 -2.42
C HIS A 118 -2.29 1.98 -2.62
N LEU A 119 -2.87 2.89 -1.82
CA LEU A 119 -2.72 4.34 -2.00
C LEU A 119 -1.26 4.81 -2.12
N PRO A 120 -0.30 4.39 -1.28
CA PRO A 120 1.04 4.94 -1.34
C PRO A 120 1.77 4.66 -2.66
N ASN A 121 1.74 3.41 -3.13
CA ASN A 121 2.45 3.03 -4.34
C ASN A 121 1.79 3.61 -5.60
N ILE A 122 0.46 3.57 -5.68
CA ILE A 122 -0.26 4.16 -6.83
C ILE A 122 -0.02 5.66 -6.89
N GLN A 123 -0.05 6.35 -5.75
CA GLN A 123 0.22 7.79 -5.68
C GLN A 123 1.58 8.15 -6.30
N TYR A 124 2.63 7.38 -5.99
CA TYR A 124 3.95 7.60 -6.60
C TYR A 124 3.94 7.31 -8.10
N LEU A 125 3.31 6.22 -8.53
CA LEU A 125 3.29 5.83 -9.95
C LEU A 125 2.46 6.79 -10.79
N VAL A 126 1.32 7.26 -10.30
CA VAL A 126 0.42 8.17 -11.03
C VAL A 126 0.92 9.61 -11.02
N ASN A 127 1.32 10.12 -9.85
CA ASN A 127 1.64 11.54 -9.69
C ASN A 127 3.15 11.83 -9.66
N GLY A 128 3.98 10.83 -9.46
CA GLY A 128 5.43 10.98 -9.35
C GLY A 128 6.22 10.44 -10.53
N THR A 129 5.55 9.82 -11.51
CA THR A 129 6.16 9.22 -12.71
C THR A 129 5.27 9.43 -13.93
N ASP A 130 5.73 9.00 -15.11
CA ASP A 130 4.98 8.98 -16.37
C ASP A 130 4.14 7.69 -16.57
N ARG A 131 3.80 6.98 -15.51
CA ARG A 131 3.11 5.69 -15.56
C ARG A 131 1.63 5.75 -15.14
N ALA A 132 1.03 6.93 -15.15
CA ALA A 132 -0.39 7.12 -14.85
C ALA A 132 -1.31 6.24 -15.71
N GLU A 133 -0.97 6.06 -16.99
CA GLU A 133 -1.75 5.26 -17.94
C GLU A 133 -1.93 3.80 -17.53
N LEU A 134 -1.01 3.22 -16.75
CA LEU A 134 -1.18 1.86 -16.22
C LEU A 134 -2.50 1.70 -15.46
N PHE A 135 -2.93 2.75 -14.79
CA PHE A 135 -4.16 2.77 -13.98
C PHE A 135 -5.32 3.43 -14.73
N THR A 136 -5.10 4.58 -15.36
CA THR A 136 -6.17 5.40 -15.95
C THR A 136 -6.69 4.88 -17.30
N SER A 137 -5.95 4.01 -17.99
CA SER A 137 -6.42 3.37 -19.23
C SER A 137 -7.46 2.26 -19.01
N ARG A 138 -7.65 1.81 -17.76
CA ARG A 138 -8.64 0.84 -17.35
C ARG A 138 -9.82 1.55 -16.71
N GLU A 139 -11.02 1.31 -17.17
CA GLU A 139 -12.21 2.05 -16.76
C GLU A 139 -12.49 1.92 -15.26
N ASN A 140 -12.57 0.68 -14.77
CA ASN A 140 -12.92 0.40 -13.37
C ASN A 140 -11.76 0.70 -12.42
N VAL A 141 -10.53 0.38 -12.79
CA VAL A 141 -9.33 0.74 -12.01
C VAL A 141 -9.16 2.26 -11.96
N GLY A 142 -9.38 2.96 -13.08
CA GLY A 142 -9.31 4.42 -13.13
C GLY A 142 -10.37 5.08 -12.26
N ARG A 143 -11.62 4.62 -12.31
CA ARG A 143 -12.70 5.04 -11.42
C ARG A 143 -12.33 4.83 -9.94
N TRP A 144 -11.94 3.61 -9.60
CA TRP A 144 -11.53 3.25 -8.24
C TRP A 144 -10.37 4.11 -7.74
N TRP A 145 -9.33 4.32 -8.56
CA TRP A 145 -8.24 5.21 -8.20
C TRP A 145 -8.73 6.64 -7.94
N GLY A 146 -9.60 7.16 -8.79
CA GLY A 146 -10.24 8.46 -8.61
C GLY A 146 -10.95 8.56 -7.25
N ASP A 147 -11.75 7.55 -6.90
CA ASP A 147 -12.49 7.52 -5.65
C ASP A 147 -11.58 7.50 -4.43
N ILE A 148 -10.61 6.57 -4.39
CA ILE A 148 -9.77 6.41 -3.20
C ILE A 148 -8.76 7.56 -3.01
N SER A 149 -8.22 8.11 -4.10
CA SER A 149 -7.26 9.21 -4.05
C SER A 149 -7.91 10.57 -3.72
N ASN A 150 -9.20 10.71 -3.98
CA ASN A 150 -9.95 11.94 -3.69
C ASN A 150 -10.48 12.04 -2.25
N ARG A 151 -10.28 11.02 -1.42
CA ARG A 151 -10.71 11.06 -0.01
C ARG A 151 -10.00 12.17 0.76
N GLU A 152 -10.78 12.96 1.52
CA GLU A 152 -10.26 14.11 2.28
C GLU A 152 -9.12 13.72 3.26
N SER A 153 -9.23 12.54 3.89
CA SER A 153 -8.19 12.04 4.77
C SER A 153 -6.87 11.76 4.04
N TRP A 154 -6.95 11.25 2.80
CA TRP A 154 -5.77 11.02 1.98
C TRP A 154 -5.18 12.33 1.46
N LYS A 155 -6.01 13.26 0.98
CA LYS A 155 -5.56 14.59 0.53
C LYS A 155 -4.83 15.37 1.63
N LYS A 156 -5.28 15.26 2.87
CA LYS A 156 -4.60 15.88 4.03
C LYS A 156 -3.23 15.27 4.30
N PHE A 157 -3.06 13.99 4.01
CA PHE A 157 -1.81 13.26 4.20
C PHE A 157 -0.89 13.35 2.99
N SER A 158 -1.43 13.28 1.78
CA SER A 158 -0.70 13.34 0.54
C SER A 158 -0.41 14.80 0.15
N PHE A 159 0.67 15.32 0.70
CA PHE A 159 1.42 16.50 0.28
C PHE A 159 1.08 17.88 0.88
N PRO A 160 1.98 18.34 1.74
CA PRO A 160 2.72 19.54 1.39
C PRO A 160 3.79 19.15 0.37
N GLN A 161 4.00 19.95 -0.66
CA GLN A 161 5.11 19.80 -1.63
C GLN A 161 6.46 20.12 -0.99
N THR A 162 6.82 19.37 0.03
CA THR A 162 8.11 19.51 0.72
C THR A 162 8.98 18.34 0.31
N PRO A 163 10.24 18.55 -0.10
CA PRO A 163 11.09 17.47 -0.55
C PRO A 163 11.24 16.41 0.55
N LEU A 164 10.99 15.16 0.17
CA LEU A 164 11.02 13.95 1.00
C LEU A 164 12.42 13.66 1.62
N VAL A 165 12.89 14.51 2.51
CA VAL A 165 14.10 14.24 3.29
C VAL A 165 13.81 13.35 4.50
N GLY A 166 12.52 13.16 4.87
CA GLY A 166 12.13 12.48 6.10
C GLY A 166 11.81 10.97 6.00
N LEU A 167 11.56 10.40 4.82
CA LEU A 167 11.10 9.02 4.66
C LEU A 167 12.22 7.99 4.42
N LEU A 168 13.47 8.42 4.33
CA LEU A 168 14.63 7.52 4.21
C LEU A 168 14.98 6.75 5.49
N CYS A 169 14.25 6.94 6.57
CA CYS A 169 14.57 6.31 7.86
C CYS A 169 14.16 4.82 7.96
N CYS A 170 13.22 4.34 7.12
CA CYS A 170 12.79 2.94 7.17
C CYS A 170 13.69 1.95 6.41
N CYS A 171 14.43 2.39 5.38
CA CYS A 171 15.25 1.49 4.56
C CYS A 171 16.68 1.28 5.09
N ARG A 172 17.11 2.00 6.14
CA ARG A 172 18.52 1.94 6.63
C ARG A 172 18.84 0.78 7.58
N ARG A 173 17.94 -0.17 7.84
CA ARG A 173 18.18 -1.28 8.79
C ARG A 173 18.43 -2.66 8.18
N LEU A 174 18.69 -2.75 6.88
CA LEU A 174 19.00 -4.05 6.25
C LEU A 174 20.42 -4.18 5.69
N ALA A 175 21.35 -3.32 6.10
CA ALA A 175 22.76 -3.48 5.74
C ALA A 175 23.63 -3.34 7.00
N THR A 176 23.70 -4.39 7.81
CA THR A 176 24.83 -4.61 8.70
C THR A 176 25.76 -5.61 8.03
N PRO A 177 27.02 -5.26 7.70
CA PRO A 177 27.99 -6.25 7.31
C PRO A 177 28.36 -7.09 8.55
N SER A 178 28.39 -8.41 8.39
CA SER A 178 28.91 -9.35 9.39
C SER A 178 30.36 -9.01 9.68
N PRO A 179 30.80 -9.03 10.95
CA PRO A 179 32.21 -8.91 11.25
C PRO A 179 32.88 -10.22 10.87
N THR A 180 33.83 -10.16 9.95
CA THR A 180 34.83 -11.18 9.74
C THR A 180 35.81 -11.12 10.92
N GLY A 181 35.90 -12.17 11.65
CA GLY A 181 36.94 -12.52 12.59
C GLY A 181 37.29 -13.99 12.40
#